data_b22c745c5f30108048e3d6c923b5d0a1
#
_entry.id   b22c745c5f30108048e3d6c923b5d0a1
#
_cell.length_a   1.000
_cell.length_b   1.000
_cell.length_c   1.000
_cell.angle_alpha   90.00
_cell.angle_beta   90.00
_cell.angle_gamma   90.00
#
_symmetry.space_group_name_H-M   'P 1'
#
loop_
_entity.id
_entity.type
_entity.pdbx_description
1 polymer ?
#
loop_
_entity_poly.entity_id
_entity_poly.type
_entity_poly.pdbx_seq_one_letter_code
_entity_poly.pdbx_strand_id
1 'polypeptide(L)'
;MIGASTTRRIVWSIVAVTGLALGVWPAIAQQTTTPPAEPPKQEEEPFWAIGRPKSGAGAQMAPVPAFPIPTPADKLPIAKMKVPPGFKVEIFAAEVFDARGLRQGDRGTVFVSSLFGAGKIYALVDRGGKREVKVIAEKLMLPNGIEFHKGSLYVATPKAITRYDGIEDKLGNPPEPVTIYDQLPGDVPHGWKFIKIGPDGKLYVPVGAPCNICEPDPDKYAQIRRINLDGSGMEIVARGVRNTVGFDFHPKTGELYFTDNQRDWLSEDMPLDEVNRVTKVGQNFGYPYCHSGMMVDPQFGWGKDCKQFVKPALLIGAHAAPLGMRFYTGKMFPKKYQNAIFLTRHGPWNKTQKYAADVVAIFIDDKGNAKMEPFLTGLVENNQYIGRPADVLVLKDGSLLVSDDHNGAIYRVTYSGK
;
A
#
# COMPACT_ATOMS: atom_id res chain seq x y z
N MET A 1 -31.03 29.46 59.74
CA MET A 1 -31.70 28.51 60.62
C MET A 1 -30.89 27.26 60.52
N ILE A 2 -29.87 27.10 61.38
CA ILE A 2 -29.80 26.48 62.69
C ILE A 2 -30.17 24.99 62.62
N GLY A 3 -29.18 24.15 63.00
CA GLY A 3 -29.35 22.75 63.37
C GLY A 3 -28.04 22.01 63.52
N ALA A 4 -27.29 22.27 64.58
CA ALA A 4 -26.15 21.50 65.06
C ALA A 4 -26.63 20.33 65.98
N SER A 5 -25.95 19.19 66.00
CA SER A 5 -26.01 18.25 67.12
C SER A 5 -24.80 17.27 67.05
N THR A 6 -23.85 17.49 67.79
CA THR A 6 -23.37 17.05 69.12
C THR A 6 -22.85 15.59 69.19
N THR A 7 -21.58 15.53 69.43
CA THR A 7 -20.67 14.47 69.82
C THR A 7 -21.03 13.81 71.17
N ARG A 8 -20.86 12.50 71.36
CA ARG A 8 -20.64 11.87 72.65
C ARG A 8 -19.41 10.96 72.62
N ARG A 9 -18.40 11.35 73.42
CA ARG A 9 -17.25 10.55 73.84
C ARG A 9 -17.66 9.66 74.99
N ILE A 10 -17.26 8.39 74.96
CA ILE A 10 -17.29 7.52 76.13
C ILE A 10 -15.84 7.15 76.49
N VAL A 11 -15.45 7.55 77.63
CA VAL A 11 -14.18 7.22 78.28
C VAL A 11 -14.39 5.98 79.13
N TRP A 12 -13.55 4.94 79.02
CA TRP A 12 -13.42 3.84 79.92
C TRP A 12 -11.99 3.75 80.43
N SER A 13 -11.89 3.78 81.76
CA SER A 13 -10.68 3.70 82.55
C SER A 13 -10.12 2.30 82.62
N ILE A 14 -8.80 2.19 82.52
CA ILE A 14 -8.05 0.95 82.56
C ILE A 14 -7.61 0.69 83.99
N VAL A 15 -7.87 -0.52 84.49
CA VAL A 15 -7.24 -1.08 85.72
C VAL A 15 -6.08 -1.97 85.29
N ALA A 16 -4.89 -1.63 85.80
CA ALA A 16 -3.68 -2.40 85.52
C ALA A 16 -3.61 -3.62 86.50
N VAL A 17 -3.37 -4.80 86.00
CA VAL A 17 -2.91 -5.94 86.70
C VAL A 17 -1.61 -6.44 86.16
N THR A 18 -0.54 -6.35 86.95
CA THR A 18 0.79 -6.85 86.69
C THR A 18 0.85 -8.38 86.91
N GLY A 19 1.18 -9.10 85.89
CA GLY A 19 1.50 -10.51 85.93
C GLY A 19 2.71 -10.83 85.04
N LEU A 20 3.86 -11.13 85.68
CA LEU A 20 5.04 -11.63 84.97
C LEU A 20 4.77 -13.09 84.53
N ALA A 21 4.78 -13.32 83.24
CA ALA A 21 4.91 -14.67 82.69
C ALA A 21 5.99 -14.63 81.56
N LEU A 22 7.07 -15.35 81.80
CA LEU A 22 8.11 -15.65 80.82
C LEU A 22 7.54 -16.59 79.77
N GLY A 23 7.15 -16.00 78.60
CA GLY A 23 6.68 -16.76 77.45
C GLY A 23 7.73 -16.70 76.32
N VAL A 24 8.22 -17.87 75.93
CA VAL A 24 9.07 -18.07 74.77
C VAL A 24 8.24 -17.74 73.54
N TRP A 25 8.64 -16.69 72.81
CA TRP A 25 8.00 -16.34 71.55
C TRP A 25 8.61 -17.19 70.42
N PRO A 26 7.81 -17.91 69.60
CA PRO A 26 8.31 -18.49 68.39
C PRO A 26 8.57 -17.39 67.39
N ALA A 27 9.79 -17.34 66.78
CA ALA A 27 10.13 -16.49 65.73
C ALA A 27 9.24 -16.78 64.50
N ILE A 28 8.31 -15.89 64.18
CA ILE A 28 7.55 -15.97 62.95
C ILE A 28 8.53 -15.56 61.83
N ALA A 29 9.00 -16.56 61.07
CA ALA A 29 9.71 -16.33 59.85
C ALA A 29 8.81 -15.52 58.91
N GLN A 30 9.17 -14.25 58.64
CA GLN A 30 8.56 -13.48 57.55
C GLN A 30 8.88 -14.22 56.25
N GLN A 31 7.88 -14.90 55.69
CA GLN A 31 7.92 -15.34 54.31
C GLN A 31 7.93 -14.09 53.44
N THR A 32 9.09 -13.74 52.90
CA THR A 32 9.21 -12.78 51.79
C THR A 32 8.52 -13.41 50.58
N THR A 33 7.27 -13.06 50.35
CA THR A 33 6.60 -13.38 49.09
C THR A 33 7.25 -12.57 48.01
N THR A 34 8.11 -13.20 47.22
CA THR A 34 8.56 -12.63 45.94
C THR A 34 7.31 -12.32 45.11
N PRO A 35 7.15 -11.10 44.59
CA PRO A 35 6.03 -10.82 43.70
C PRO A 35 6.05 -11.82 42.54
N PRO A 36 4.91 -12.28 42.05
CA PRO A 36 4.87 -13.15 40.88
C PRO A 36 5.64 -12.47 39.75
N ALA A 37 6.52 -13.24 39.10
CA ALA A 37 7.23 -12.75 37.92
C ALA A 37 6.21 -12.17 36.91
N GLU A 38 6.46 -10.95 36.45
CA GLU A 38 5.64 -10.40 35.34
C GLU A 38 5.61 -11.42 34.21
N PRO A 39 4.42 -11.69 33.64
CA PRO A 39 4.35 -12.56 32.47
C PRO A 39 5.31 -12.00 31.40
N PRO A 40 6.04 -12.88 30.70
CA PRO A 40 6.95 -12.44 29.66
C PRO A 40 6.17 -11.53 28.71
N LYS A 41 6.69 -10.31 28.46
CA LYS A 41 6.13 -9.40 27.47
C LYS A 41 6.05 -10.19 26.17
N GLN A 42 4.83 -10.43 25.68
CA GLN A 42 4.63 -10.97 24.34
C GLN A 42 5.32 -10.00 23.38
N GLU A 43 6.38 -10.46 22.72
CA GLU A 43 6.96 -9.70 21.61
C GLU A 43 5.82 -9.43 20.61
N GLU A 44 5.57 -8.17 20.33
CA GLU A 44 4.55 -7.78 19.36
C GLU A 44 4.90 -8.44 18.02
N GLU A 45 3.99 -9.24 17.52
CA GLU A 45 4.17 -9.92 16.22
C GLU A 45 4.38 -8.85 15.14
N PRO A 46 5.48 -8.92 14.35
CA PRO A 46 5.74 -7.91 13.31
C PRO A 46 4.56 -7.85 12.33
N PHE A 47 4.24 -6.65 11.85
CA PHE A 47 3.05 -6.39 11.04
C PHE A 47 2.92 -7.33 9.82
N TRP A 48 4.04 -7.76 9.25
CA TRP A 48 4.09 -8.68 8.12
C TRP A 48 3.77 -10.14 8.50
N ALA A 49 3.85 -10.49 9.78
CA ALA A 49 3.58 -11.84 10.28
C ALA A 49 2.16 -11.96 10.87
N ILE A 50 1.47 -10.83 11.07
CA ILE A 50 0.11 -10.84 11.65
C ILE A 50 -0.82 -11.73 10.79
N GLY A 51 -1.44 -12.72 11.44
CA GLY A 51 -2.32 -13.68 10.78
C GLY A 51 -1.60 -14.85 10.11
N ARG A 52 -0.27 -14.94 10.20
CA ARG A 52 0.47 -16.10 9.72
C ARG A 52 0.16 -17.31 10.60
N PRO A 53 -0.27 -18.46 10.01
CA PRO A 53 -0.47 -19.67 10.78
C PRO A 53 0.80 -20.12 11.47
N LYS A 54 0.70 -20.53 12.76
CA LYS A 54 1.84 -21.05 13.54
C LYS A 54 2.15 -22.51 13.25
N SER A 55 1.26 -23.20 12.53
CA SER A 55 1.39 -24.61 12.17
C SER A 55 0.77 -24.90 10.81
N GLY A 56 1.04 -26.07 10.27
CA GLY A 56 0.52 -26.49 8.98
C GLY A 56 1.23 -25.85 7.77
N ALA A 57 0.62 -25.98 6.59
CA ALA A 57 1.21 -25.52 5.32
C ALA A 57 1.49 -24.01 5.31
N GLY A 58 0.60 -23.20 5.89
CA GLY A 58 0.77 -21.74 5.95
C GLY A 58 2.00 -21.29 6.74
N ALA A 59 2.40 -22.04 7.78
CA ALA A 59 3.60 -21.75 8.56
C ALA A 59 4.89 -21.99 7.76
N GLN A 60 4.84 -22.80 6.70
CA GLN A 60 5.97 -23.18 5.86
C GLN A 60 6.05 -22.34 4.58
N MET A 61 5.13 -21.38 4.36
CA MET A 61 5.18 -20.49 3.21
C MET A 61 6.48 -19.66 3.19
N ALA A 62 6.84 -19.20 1.98
CA ALA A 62 8.09 -18.51 1.74
C ALA A 62 8.33 -17.33 2.71
N PRO A 63 9.58 -17.08 3.10
CA PRO A 63 9.94 -15.95 3.92
C PRO A 63 9.66 -14.62 3.20
N VAL A 64 9.51 -13.55 3.98
CA VAL A 64 9.44 -12.19 3.46
C VAL A 64 10.69 -11.89 2.64
N PRO A 65 10.57 -11.32 1.44
CA PRO A 65 11.71 -10.91 0.64
C PRO A 65 12.59 -9.90 1.40
N ALA A 66 13.89 -9.92 1.11
CA ALA A 66 14.80 -8.89 1.59
C ALA A 66 14.36 -7.50 1.09
N PHE A 67 14.75 -6.46 1.85
CA PHE A 67 14.55 -5.09 1.41
C PHE A 67 15.28 -4.83 0.08
N PRO A 68 14.72 -3.98 -0.80
CA PRO A 68 15.34 -3.64 -2.07
C PRO A 68 16.71 -2.97 -1.85
N ILE A 69 17.67 -3.31 -2.72
CA ILE A 69 19.01 -2.71 -2.75
C ILE A 69 19.23 -2.17 -4.17
N PRO A 70 19.66 -0.90 -4.35
CA PRO A 70 19.90 -0.36 -5.67
C PRO A 70 20.94 -1.19 -6.45
N THR A 71 20.61 -1.53 -7.68
CA THR A 71 21.48 -2.27 -8.59
C THR A 71 22.15 -1.29 -9.55
N PRO A 72 23.49 -1.32 -9.71
CA PRO A 72 24.21 -0.52 -10.69
C PRO A 72 23.66 -0.71 -12.11
N ALA A 73 23.66 0.35 -12.92
CA ALA A 73 23.03 0.35 -14.23
C ALA A 73 23.53 -0.75 -15.17
N ASP A 74 24.82 -1.07 -15.12
CA ASP A 74 25.47 -2.12 -15.93
C ASP A 74 25.10 -3.55 -15.50
N LYS A 75 24.49 -3.71 -14.31
CA LYS A 75 24.04 -4.99 -13.74
C LYS A 75 22.52 -5.18 -13.79
N LEU A 76 21.78 -4.21 -14.28
CA LEU A 76 20.33 -4.31 -14.41
C LEU A 76 19.93 -5.43 -15.40
N PRO A 77 18.84 -6.19 -15.13
CA PRO A 77 18.50 -7.39 -15.88
C PRO A 77 17.83 -7.11 -17.24
N ILE A 78 18.22 -6.05 -17.96
CA ILE A 78 17.62 -5.66 -19.26
C ILE A 78 17.62 -6.81 -20.27
N ALA A 79 18.70 -7.57 -20.35
CA ALA A 79 18.82 -8.69 -21.29
C ALA A 79 17.85 -9.84 -21.00
N LYS A 80 17.31 -9.92 -19.80
CA LYS A 80 16.32 -10.93 -19.40
C LYS A 80 14.88 -10.49 -19.66
N MET A 81 14.66 -9.18 -19.83
CA MET A 81 13.33 -8.65 -20.05
C MET A 81 12.81 -9.00 -21.45
N LYS A 82 11.55 -9.38 -21.52
CA LYS A 82 10.85 -9.75 -22.75
C LYS A 82 9.63 -8.88 -22.92
N VAL A 83 9.44 -8.35 -24.11
CA VAL A 83 8.28 -7.56 -24.54
C VAL A 83 7.76 -8.07 -25.87
N PRO A 84 6.52 -7.77 -26.28
CA PRO A 84 5.99 -8.18 -27.59
C PRO A 84 6.84 -7.63 -28.77
N PRO A 85 6.76 -8.27 -29.94
CA PRO A 85 7.48 -7.83 -31.15
C PRO A 85 7.24 -6.35 -31.47
N GLY A 86 8.31 -5.65 -31.88
CA GLY A 86 8.30 -4.23 -32.19
C GLY A 86 8.45 -3.30 -30.99
N PHE A 87 8.43 -3.85 -29.77
CA PHE A 87 8.74 -3.08 -28.54
C PHE A 87 10.21 -3.24 -28.14
N LYS A 88 10.73 -2.23 -27.45
CA LYS A 88 12.07 -2.19 -26.88
C LYS A 88 12.01 -1.70 -25.45
N VAL A 89 12.85 -2.30 -24.59
CA VAL A 89 13.08 -1.84 -23.21
C VAL A 89 14.45 -1.21 -23.12
N GLU A 90 14.54 -0.07 -22.44
CA GLU A 90 15.81 0.61 -22.14
C GLU A 90 15.81 1.14 -20.71
N ILE A 91 17.01 1.37 -20.14
CA ILE A 91 17.16 2.02 -18.84
C ILE A 91 16.82 3.49 -18.99
N PHE A 92 15.79 3.97 -18.28
CA PHE A 92 15.47 5.39 -18.20
C PHE A 92 16.25 6.08 -17.09
N ALA A 93 16.34 5.46 -15.91
CA ALA A 93 17.16 5.89 -14.78
C ALA A 93 17.53 4.69 -13.91
N ALA A 94 18.66 4.78 -13.23
CA ALA A 94 19.14 3.81 -12.25
C ALA A 94 19.51 4.54 -10.95
N GLU A 95 19.81 3.79 -9.90
CA GLU A 95 20.21 4.31 -8.59
C GLU A 95 19.14 5.20 -7.92
N VAL A 96 17.88 4.97 -8.26
CA VAL A 96 16.70 5.60 -7.65
C VAL A 96 16.17 4.65 -6.58
N PHE A 97 16.75 4.71 -5.39
CA PHE A 97 16.48 3.74 -4.32
C PHE A 97 14.99 3.59 -4.05
N ASP A 98 14.50 2.32 -4.09
CA ASP A 98 13.11 1.94 -3.81
C ASP A 98 12.12 2.73 -4.69
N ALA A 99 12.37 2.75 -6.01
CA ALA A 99 11.58 3.49 -6.99
C ALA A 99 10.14 2.95 -7.07
N ARG A 100 9.15 3.71 -6.56
CA ARG A 100 7.74 3.29 -6.46
C ARG A 100 6.85 4.08 -7.41
N GLY A 101 6.11 5.05 -6.89
CA GLY A 101 5.16 5.84 -7.68
C GLY A 101 5.83 6.76 -8.68
N LEU A 102 5.23 6.91 -9.86
CA LEU A 102 5.73 7.71 -10.97
C LEU A 102 4.72 8.78 -11.39
N ARG A 103 5.18 10.01 -11.61
CA ARG A 103 4.39 11.10 -12.24
C ARG A 103 5.26 11.97 -13.13
N GLN A 104 4.68 12.46 -14.23
CA GLN A 104 5.36 13.43 -15.10
C GLN A 104 4.80 14.83 -14.85
N GLY A 105 5.71 15.79 -14.65
CA GLY A 105 5.40 17.21 -14.56
C GLY A 105 5.14 17.87 -15.92
N ASP A 106 4.80 19.14 -15.87
CA ASP A 106 4.46 19.90 -17.08
C ASP A 106 5.65 20.09 -18.03
N ARG A 107 6.86 20.23 -17.47
CA ARG A 107 8.12 20.42 -18.22
C ARG A 107 8.84 19.11 -18.55
N GLY A 108 8.22 17.96 -18.23
CA GLY A 108 8.79 16.65 -18.52
C GLY A 108 9.63 16.05 -17.40
N THR A 109 9.79 16.72 -16.27
CA THR A 109 10.38 16.13 -15.05
C THR A 109 9.59 14.89 -14.67
N VAL A 110 10.27 13.77 -14.40
CA VAL A 110 9.63 12.58 -13.84
C VAL A 110 9.88 12.53 -12.35
N PHE A 111 8.81 12.65 -11.57
CA PHE A 111 8.86 12.51 -10.12
C PHE A 111 8.71 11.05 -9.74
N VAL A 112 9.48 10.61 -8.72
CA VAL A 112 9.50 9.24 -8.23
C VAL A 112 9.42 9.24 -6.72
N SER A 113 8.51 8.47 -6.15
CA SER A 113 8.47 8.23 -4.70
C SER A 113 9.30 7.01 -4.32
N SER A 114 9.80 6.99 -3.08
CA SER A 114 10.53 5.88 -2.48
C SER A 114 9.84 5.48 -1.18
N LEU A 115 9.43 4.22 -1.05
CA LEU A 115 8.54 3.79 0.02
C LEU A 115 9.28 3.43 1.32
N PHE A 116 10.12 2.37 1.29
CA PHE A 116 10.65 1.78 2.52
C PHE A 116 12.03 2.30 2.95
N GLY A 117 12.91 2.63 2.04
CA GLY A 117 14.31 2.80 2.39
C GLY A 117 14.67 4.18 2.92
N ALA A 118 14.37 5.21 2.18
CA ALA A 118 14.86 6.55 2.47
C ALA A 118 13.75 7.57 2.70
N GLY A 119 12.47 7.21 2.47
CA GLY A 119 11.37 8.15 2.56
C GLY A 119 11.61 9.37 1.68
N LYS A 120 12.03 9.17 0.43
CA LYS A 120 12.44 10.25 -0.48
C LYS A 120 11.45 10.46 -1.61
N ILE A 121 11.45 11.67 -2.12
CA ILE A 121 10.89 12.00 -3.44
C ILE A 121 12.03 12.45 -4.32
N TYR A 122 12.13 11.84 -5.48
CA TYR A 122 13.12 12.17 -6.50
C TYR A 122 12.49 12.95 -7.66
N ALA A 123 13.30 13.78 -8.32
CA ALA A 123 13.00 14.40 -9.60
C ALA A 123 14.07 13.97 -10.62
N LEU A 124 13.63 13.35 -11.71
CA LEU A 124 14.48 12.95 -12.82
C LEU A 124 14.37 14.00 -13.91
N VAL A 125 15.47 14.71 -14.16
CA VAL A 125 15.53 15.83 -15.12
C VAL A 125 16.37 15.43 -16.33
N ASP A 126 15.85 15.65 -17.51
CA ASP A 126 16.62 15.46 -18.76
C ASP A 126 17.64 16.59 -18.94
N ARG A 127 18.89 16.22 -19.18
CA ARG A 127 20.00 17.13 -19.50
C ARG A 127 20.68 16.68 -20.79
N GLY A 128 19.99 16.84 -21.91
CA GLY A 128 20.52 16.46 -23.20
C GLY A 128 20.68 14.96 -23.40
N GLY A 129 19.70 14.16 -22.95
CA GLY A 129 19.69 12.70 -23.03
C GLY A 129 20.29 11.98 -21.82
N LYS A 130 20.95 12.69 -20.90
CA LYS A 130 21.40 12.17 -19.61
C LYS A 130 20.40 12.55 -18.51
N ARG A 131 20.04 11.59 -17.66
CA ARG A 131 19.11 11.84 -16.56
C ARG A 131 19.88 12.27 -15.32
N GLU A 132 19.58 13.48 -14.81
CA GLU A 132 20.02 13.94 -13.49
C GLU A 132 18.98 13.51 -12.46
N VAL A 133 19.40 12.82 -11.39
CA VAL A 133 18.56 12.41 -10.27
C VAL A 133 18.73 13.41 -9.13
N LYS A 134 17.65 14.09 -8.75
CA LYS A 134 17.63 15.04 -7.63
C LYS A 134 16.73 14.51 -6.52
N VAL A 135 17.15 14.66 -5.27
CA VAL A 135 16.28 14.47 -4.11
C VAL A 135 15.59 15.81 -3.83
N ILE A 136 14.25 15.85 -3.86
CA ILE A 136 13.46 17.06 -3.62
C ILE A 136 12.73 17.04 -2.27
N ALA A 137 12.57 15.87 -1.65
CA ALA A 137 12.13 15.73 -0.26
C ALA A 137 12.71 14.44 0.32
N GLU A 138 12.94 14.41 1.63
CA GLU A 138 13.46 13.25 2.34
C GLU A 138 12.91 13.15 3.76
N LYS A 139 13.19 12.01 4.44
CA LYS A 139 12.71 11.73 5.80
C LYS A 139 11.18 11.68 5.91
N LEU A 140 10.49 11.43 4.80
CA LEU A 140 9.05 11.24 4.78
C LEU A 140 8.72 9.83 5.26
N MET A 141 7.64 9.69 6.02
CA MET A 141 7.16 8.37 6.44
C MET A 141 6.45 7.69 5.26
N LEU A 142 7.04 6.63 4.71
CA LEU A 142 6.45 5.76 3.67
C LEU A 142 5.71 6.54 2.56
N PRO A 143 6.34 7.52 1.87
CA PRO A 143 5.70 8.23 0.78
C PRO A 143 5.55 7.28 -0.41
N ASN A 144 4.33 7.06 -0.88
CA ASN A 144 4.06 6.17 -2.01
C ASN A 144 3.34 6.89 -3.14
N GLY A 145 2.15 7.43 -2.85
CA GLY A 145 1.35 8.13 -3.85
C GLY A 145 1.88 9.53 -4.09
N ILE A 146 2.10 9.83 -5.36
CA ILE A 146 2.39 11.18 -5.83
C ILE A 146 1.45 11.53 -6.98
N GLU A 147 1.03 12.79 -7.07
CA GLU A 147 0.22 13.30 -8.17
C GLU A 147 0.72 14.70 -8.56
N PHE A 148 0.75 15.00 -9.85
CA PHE A 148 1.17 16.31 -10.33
C PHE A 148 -0.01 17.02 -11.00
N HIS A 149 -0.29 18.25 -10.58
CA HIS A 149 -1.38 19.03 -11.10
C HIS A 149 -1.06 20.53 -11.09
N LYS A 150 -1.17 21.19 -12.25
CA LYS A 150 -1.00 22.65 -12.38
C LYS A 150 0.26 23.21 -11.69
N GLY A 151 1.41 22.62 -11.96
CA GLY A 151 2.70 23.04 -11.42
C GLY A 151 2.98 22.57 -9.99
N SER A 152 2.05 21.89 -9.33
CA SER A 152 2.19 21.43 -7.95
C SER A 152 2.29 19.91 -7.87
N LEU A 153 3.17 19.41 -6.99
CA LEU A 153 3.32 18.00 -6.68
C LEU A 153 2.64 17.70 -5.34
N TYR A 154 1.64 16.82 -5.38
CA TYR A 154 1.00 16.26 -4.19
C TYR A 154 1.74 14.99 -3.78
N VAL A 155 1.99 14.81 -2.49
CA VAL A 155 2.66 13.65 -1.92
C VAL A 155 1.82 13.10 -0.78
N ALA A 156 1.52 11.80 -0.84
CA ALA A 156 0.78 11.12 0.21
C ALA A 156 1.69 10.23 1.05
N THR A 157 1.59 10.39 2.35
CA THR A 157 2.13 9.51 3.39
C THR A 157 0.99 8.74 4.05
N PRO A 158 1.22 7.78 4.95
CA PRO A 158 0.13 7.07 5.62
C PRO A 158 -0.88 8.00 6.30
N LYS A 159 -0.44 9.09 6.89
CA LYS A 159 -1.27 9.98 7.70
C LYS A 159 -1.71 11.26 6.99
N ALA A 160 -0.94 11.73 6.01
CA ALA A 160 -1.14 13.06 5.45
C ALA A 160 -0.96 13.12 3.93
N ILE A 161 -1.59 14.14 3.33
CA ILE A 161 -1.36 14.58 1.95
C ILE A 161 -0.78 15.98 2.03
N THR A 162 0.37 16.19 1.43
CA THR A 162 1.06 17.48 1.32
C THR A 162 1.21 17.91 -0.13
N ARG A 163 1.43 19.20 -0.38
CA ARG A 163 1.58 19.78 -1.71
C ARG A 163 2.80 20.69 -1.77
N TYR A 164 3.62 20.52 -2.80
CA TYR A 164 4.78 21.36 -3.12
C TYR A 164 4.45 22.24 -4.33
N ASP A 165 4.24 23.54 -4.10
CA ASP A 165 3.79 24.48 -5.12
C ASP A 165 4.95 25.01 -6.00
N GLY A 166 4.74 25.00 -7.33
CA GLY A 166 5.74 25.47 -8.30
C GLY A 166 7.03 24.64 -8.28
N ILE A 167 6.91 23.33 -8.03
CA ILE A 167 8.06 22.44 -7.75
C ILE A 167 9.05 22.37 -8.92
N GLU A 168 8.59 22.35 -10.19
CA GLU A 168 9.50 22.23 -11.34
C GLU A 168 10.41 23.46 -11.53
N ASP A 169 10.05 24.61 -10.98
CA ASP A 169 10.89 25.83 -10.97
C ASP A 169 11.93 25.82 -9.83
N LYS A 170 11.74 24.96 -8.84
CA LYS A 170 12.45 25.00 -7.56
C LYS A 170 13.15 23.69 -7.20
N LEU A 171 13.47 22.84 -8.18
CA LEU A 171 14.09 21.53 -7.95
C LEU A 171 15.45 21.59 -7.22
N GLY A 172 16.13 22.72 -7.23
CA GLY A 172 17.38 22.96 -6.49
C GLY A 172 17.18 23.46 -5.07
N ASN A 173 16.02 24.03 -4.77
CA ASN A 173 15.62 24.53 -3.46
C ASN A 173 14.09 24.36 -3.34
N PRO A 174 13.61 23.13 -3.07
CA PRO A 174 12.19 22.85 -3.02
C PRO A 174 11.46 23.71 -1.98
N PRO A 175 10.21 24.11 -2.27
CA PRO A 175 9.42 24.90 -1.32
C PRO A 175 9.02 24.04 -0.12
N GLU A 176 8.72 24.69 0.99
CA GLU A 176 8.07 24.01 2.12
C GLU A 176 6.70 23.46 1.69
N PRO A 177 6.38 22.23 2.09
CA PRO A 177 5.11 21.63 1.72
C PRO A 177 3.92 22.24 2.44
N VAL A 178 2.82 22.44 1.72
CA VAL A 178 1.53 22.82 2.30
C VAL A 178 0.77 21.54 2.67
N THR A 179 0.34 21.41 3.92
CA THR A 179 -0.52 20.31 4.35
C THR A 179 -1.93 20.53 3.79
N ILE A 180 -2.38 19.56 2.99
CA ILE A 180 -3.73 19.55 2.42
C ILE A 180 -4.69 18.79 3.34
N TYR A 181 -4.25 17.64 3.87
CA TYR A 181 -5.04 16.80 4.77
C TYR A 181 -4.12 15.96 5.65
N ASP A 182 -4.38 15.86 6.96
CA ASP A 182 -3.53 15.17 7.94
C ASP A 182 -4.28 14.20 8.86
N GLN A 183 -5.54 13.88 8.53
CA GLN A 183 -6.41 13.04 9.35
C GLN A 183 -6.66 11.65 8.74
N LEU A 184 -5.77 11.19 7.84
CA LEU A 184 -5.82 9.81 7.38
C LEU A 184 -5.41 8.86 8.53
N PRO A 185 -5.98 7.65 8.62
CA PRO A 185 -5.46 6.62 9.52
C PRO A 185 -4.00 6.32 9.20
N GLY A 186 -3.13 6.46 10.21
CA GLY A 186 -1.68 6.33 10.04
C GLY A 186 -1.12 4.94 10.24
N ASP A 187 -1.97 3.92 10.31
CA ASP A 187 -1.59 2.53 10.51
C ASP A 187 -0.69 2.04 9.39
N VAL A 188 0.37 1.30 9.75
CA VAL A 188 1.39 0.86 8.79
C VAL A 188 0.90 -0.29 7.90
N PRO A 189 0.21 -1.33 8.39
CA PRO A 189 -0.36 -2.34 7.51
C PRO A 189 -1.28 -1.69 6.47
N HIS A 190 -0.97 -1.85 5.17
CA HIS A 190 -1.68 -1.23 4.05
C HIS A 190 -1.84 0.31 4.18
N GLY A 191 -0.89 0.93 4.89
CA GLY A 191 -0.94 2.36 5.24
C GLY A 191 -0.50 3.29 4.11
N TRP A 192 0.36 2.82 3.21
CA TRP A 192 0.86 3.63 2.09
C TRP A 192 -0.26 3.96 1.12
N LYS A 193 -0.38 5.24 0.78
CA LYS A 193 -1.45 5.78 -0.02
C LYS A 193 -1.01 5.93 -1.48
N PHE A 194 -1.81 5.45 -2.41
CA PHE A 194 -1.74 5.86 -3.80
C PHE A 194 -2.69 7.06 -3.99
N ILE A 195 -2.34 8.04 -4.78
CA ILE A 195 -3.22 9.18 -5.04
C ILE A 195 -3.29 9.51 -6.53
N LYS A 196 -4.45 9.97 -6.97
CA LYS A 196 -4.67 10.48 -8.32
C LYS A 196 -5.88 11.42 -8.35
N ILE A 197 -5.79 12.49 -9.13
CA ILE A 197 -6.92 13.38 -9.38
C ILE A 197 -7.84 12.72 -10.41
N GLY A 198 -9.12 12.64 -10.07
CA GLY A 198 -10.17 12.09 -10.92
C GLY A 198 -10.71 13.09 -11.93
N PRO A 199 -11.56 12.61 -12.87
CA PRO A 199 -12.20 13.48 -13.87
C PRO A 199 -13.17 14.52 -13.26
N ASP A 200 -13.58 14.32 -12.02
CA ASP A 200 -14.39 15.26 -11.21
C ASP A 200 -13.52 16.35 -10.54
N GLY A 201 -12.21 16.36 -10.76
CA GLY A 201 -11.27 17.31 -10.17
C GLY A 201 -10.94 17.06 -8.69
N LYS A 202 -11.43 15.96 -8.09
CA LYS A 202 -11.13 15.58 -6.71
C LYS A 202 -9.92 14.65 -6.64
N LEU A 203 -9.20 14.69 -5.54
CA LEU A 203 -8.10 13.79 -5.24
C LEU A 203 -8.64 12.50 -4.60
N TYR A 204 -8.38 11.37 -5.22
CA TYR A 204 -8.74 10.04 -4.72
C TYR A 204 -7.60 9.45 -3.91
N VAL A 205 -7.94 8.77 -2.81
CA VAL A 205 -6.98 8.15 -1.89
C VAL A 205 -7.58 6.86 -1.30
N PRO A 206 -6.89 5.70 -1.40
CA PRO A 206 -7.28 4.48 -0.71
C PRO A 206 -6.86 4.52 0.75
N VAL A 207 -7.67 3.92 1.60
CA VAL A 207 -7.35 3.64 3.00
C VAL A 207 -7.54 2.15 3.22
N GLY A 208 -6.44 1.39 3.18
CA GLY A 208 -6.46 -0.06 3.32
C GLY A 208 -6.87 -0.53 4.72
N ALA A 209 -7.08 -1.83 4.86
CA ALA A 209 -7.36 -2.45 6.15
C ALA A 209 -6.12 -2.37 7.07
N PRO A 210 -6.29 -2.15 8.39
CA PRO A 210 -5.17 -2.03 9.33
C PRO A 210 -4.57 -3.40 9.73
N CYS A 211 -4.92 -4.46 9.02
CA CYS A 211 -4.60 -5.84 9.36
C CYS A 211 -4.56 -6.70 8.09
N ASN A 212 -4.03 -7.92 8.21
CA ASN A 212 -4.15 -8.91 7.13
C ASN A 212 -5.63 -9.27 6.89
N ILE A 213 -6.33 -9.64 7.96
CA ILE A 213 -7.76 -9.94 7.95
C ILE A 213 -8.38 -9.55 9.30
N CYS A 214 -9.41 -8.74 9.31
CA CYS A 214 -10.21 -8.33 10.47
C CYS A 214 -11.48 -7.63 10.00
N GLU A 215 -12.41 -7.38 10.89
CA GLU A 215 -13.50 -6.44 10.68
C GLU A 215 -13.06 -5.05 11.15
N PRO A 216 -12.54 -4.21 10.25
CA PRO A 216 -12.10 -2.87 10.63
C PRO A 216 -13.30 -1.93 10.78
N ASP A 217 -13.09 -0.80 11.47
CA ASP A 217 -14.05 0.31 11.49
C ASP A 217 -14.39 0.73 10.05
N PRO A 218 -15.64 0.53 9.58
CA PRO A 218 -16.02 0.76 8.18
C PRO A 218 -16.05 2.24 7.80
N ASP A 219 -15.97 3.15 8.75
CA ASP A 219 -15.90 4.59 8.50
C ASP A 219 -14.45 5.10 8.45
N LYS A 220 -13.47 4.24 8.80
CA LYS A 220 -12.04 4.60 8.76
C LYS A 220 -11.25 3.82 7.72
N TYR A 221 -11.51 2.53 7.53
CA TYR A 221 -10.65 1.61 6.79
C TYR A 221 -11.38 0.86 5.67
N ALA A 222 -10.59 0.12 4.90
CA ALA A 222 -11.05 -0.74 3.81
C ALA A 222 -11.90 0.02 2.77
N GLN A 223 -11.39 1.17 2.31
CA GLN A 223 -12.13 2.14 1.50
C GLN A 223 -11.25 2.76 0.41
N ILE A 224 -11.90 3.28 -0.63
CA ILE A 224 -11.36 4.36 -1.47
C ILE A 224 -12.17 5.61 -1.20
N ARG A 225 -11.48 6.71 -0.93
CA ARG A 225 -12.08 8.04 -0.65
C ARG A 225 -11.71 9.02 -1.75
N ARG A 226 -12.46 10.11 -1.84
CA ARG A 226 -12.08 11.31 -2.61
C ARG A 226 -12.25 12.56 -1.75
N ILE A 227 -11.43 13.57 -2.03
CA ILE A 227 -11.38 14.82 -1.28
C ILE A 227 -11.13 15.98 -2.25
N ASN A 228 -11.64 17.18 -1.94
CA ASN A 228 -11.31 18.37 -2.70
C ASN A 228 -9.80 18.70 -2.58
N LEU A 229 -9.24 19.43 -3.55
CA LEU A 229 -7.80 19.77 -3.56
C LEU A 229 -7.40 20.75 -2.44
N ASP A 230 -8.36 21.33 -1.74
CA ASP A 230 -8.17 22.15 -0.53
C ASP A 230 -8.28 21.34 0.78
N GLY A 231 -8.53 20.04 0.70
CA GLY A 231 -8.67 19.14 1.84
C GLY A 231 -10.08 19.05 2.43
N SER A 232 -11.06 19.75 1.88
CA SER A 232 -12.46 19.68 2.31
C SER A 232 -13.25 18.55 1.61
N GLY A 233 -14.45 18.23 2.10
CA GLY A 233 -15.43 17.41 1.39
C GLY A 233 -15.01 15.95 1.19
N MET A 234 -14.43 15.31 2.20
CA MET A 234 -14.09 13.89 2.18
C MET A 234 -15.33 13.02 1.97
N GLU A 235 -15.29 12.12 0.99
CA GLU A 235 -16.39 11.23 0.62
C GLU A 235 -15.88 9.82 0.34
N ILE A 236 -16.64 8.79 0.75
CA ILE A 236 -16.31 7.39 0.49
C ILE A 236 -16.85 6.99 -0.89
N VAL A 237 -15.96 6.52 -1.76
CA VAL A 237 -16.29 6.09 -3.14
C VAL A 237 -16.53 4.58 -3.21
N ALA A 238 -15.73 3.80 -2.51
CA ALA A 238 -15.81 2.34 -2.47
C ALA A 238 -15.55 1.84 -1.04
N ARG A 239 -16.20 0.74 -0.67
CA ARG A 239 -16.06 0.05 0.63
C ARG A 239 -15.68 -1.41 0.41
N GLY A 240 -15.22 -2.07 1.48
CA GLY A 240 -14.85 -3.49 1.40
C GLY A 240 -13.64 -3.74 0.49
N VAL A 241 -12.68 -2.83 0.50
CA VAL A 241 -11.45 -2.84 -0.29
C VAL A 241 -10.27 -3.06 0.65
N ARG A 242 -9.59 -4.20 0.54
CA ARG A 242 -8.52 -4.55 1.49
C ARG A 242 -7.28 -3.69 1.33
N ASN A 243 -6.69 -3.65 0.14
CA ASN A 243 -5.42 -2.94 -0.10
C ASN A 243 -5.27 -2.55 -1.56
N THR A 244 -5.73 -1.37 -1.91
CA THR A 244 -5.52 -0.77 -3.23
C THR A 244 -4.18 -0.04 -3.26
N VAL A 245 -3.32 -0.39 -4.21
CA VAL A 245 -2.02 0.27 -4.42
C VAL A 245 -1.93 0.93 -5.81
N GLY A 246 -2.92 0.76 -6.64
CA GLY A 246 -3.02 1.42 -7.93
C GLY A 246 -4.45 1.54 -8.42
N PHE A 247 -4.75 2.66 -9.05
CA PHE A 247 -6.02 2.89 -9.70
C PHE A 247 -5.90 3.92 -10.82
N ASP A 248 -6.84 3.87 -11.75
CA ASP A 248 -6.96 4.86 -12.82
C ASP A 248 -8.40 4.98 -13.30
N PHE A 249 -8.67 6.00 -14.07
CA PHE A 249 -9.99 6.29 -14.61
C PHE A 249 -10.05 5.90 -16.09
N HIS A 250 -11.11 5.20 -16.48
CA HIS A 250 -11.32 4.81 -17.86
C HIS A 250 -11.46 6.07 -18.76
N PRO A 251 -10.65 6.22 -19.82
CA PRO A 251 -10.54 7.48 -20.53
C PRO A 251 -11.84 7.97 -21.20
N LYS A 252 -12.75 7.06 -21.53
CA LYS A 252 -14.02 7.40 -22.21
C LYS A 252 -15.18 7.54 -21.24
N THR A 253 -15.24 6.69 -20.16
CA THR A 253 -16.40 6.65 -19.27
C THR A 253 -16.17 7.39 -17.96
N GLY A 254 -14.91 7.67 -17.60
CA GLY A 254 -14.54 8.26 -16.31
C GLY A 254 -14.69 7.33 -15.12
N GLU A 255 -15.05 6.06 -15.34
CA GLU A 255 -15.20 5.10 -14.25
C GLU A 255 -13.88 4.74 -13.62
N LEU A 256 -13.87 4.60 -12.30
CA LEU A 256 -12.71 4.20 -11.53
C LEU A 256 -12.46 2.69 -11.64
N TYR A 257 -11.26 2.31 -12.06
CA TYR A 257 -10.73 0.96 -11.95
C TYR A 257 -9.60 0.94 -10.93
N PHE A 258 -9.54 -0.08 -10.08
CA PHE A 258 -8.54 -0.19 -9.03
C PHE A 258 -8.09 -1.63 -8.79
N THR A 259 -6.84 -1.77 -8.31
CA THR A 259 -6.28 -3.05 -7.86
C THR A 259 -6.69 -3.32 -6.42
N ASP A 260 -6.91 -4.59 -6.05
CA ASP A 260 -7.07 -4.97 -4.65
C ASP A 260 -6.26 -6.23 -4.34
N ASN A 261 -5.32 -6.08 -3.40
CA ASN A 261 -4.51 -7.17 -2.87
C ASN A 261 -5.30 -7.90 -1.80
N GLN A 262 -5.59 -9.18 -2.02
CA GLN A 262 -6.38 -10.00 -1.12
C GLN A 262 -5.59 -10.50 0.09
N ARG A 263 -6.28 -11.12 1.07
CA ARG A 263 -5.65 -11.58 2.32
C ARG A 263 -4.52 -12.59 2.09
N ASP A 264 -3.51 -12.51 2.93
CA ASP A 264 -2.42 -13.46 3.00
C ASP A 264 -2.78 -14.68 3.85
N TRP A 265 -1.97 -15.72 3.75
CA TRP A 265 -1.93 -16.88 4.65
C TRP A 265 -3.18 -17.75 4.65
N LEU A 266 -4.01 -17.73 3.60
CA LEU A 266 -5.12 -18.67 3.48
C LEU A 266 -4.68 -19.95 2.76
N SER A 267 -4.10 -19.81 1.56
CA SER A 267 -3.40 -20.88 0.85
C SER A 267 -2.43 -20.26 -0.16
N GLU A 268 -1.63 -21.09 -0.84
CA GLU A 268 -0.75 -20.62 -1.93
C GLU A 268 -1.52 -20.17 -3.18
N ASP A 269 -2.69 -20.75 -3.43
CA ASP A 269 -3.43 -20.54 -4.67
C ASP A 269 -4.71 -19.72 -4.49
N MET A 270 -5.05 -19.34 -3.27
CA MET A 270 -6.23 -18.55 -2.94
C MET A 270 -5.97 -17.62 -1.76
N PRO A 271 -6.64 -16.46 -1.72
CA PRO A 271 -7.51 -15.89 -2.74
C PRO A 271 -6.73 -15.30 -3.92
N LEU A 272 -7.45 -15.09 -5.04
CA LEU A 272 -6.90 -14.39 -6.18
C LEU A 272 -7.02 -12.88 -5.98
N ASP A 273 -5.97 -12.15 -6.33
CA ASP A 273 -6.00 -10.69 -6.37
C ASP A 273 -6.86 -10.17 -7.52
N GLU A 274 -7.27 -8.90 -7.44
CA GLU A 274 -8.37 -8.37 -8.23
C GLU A 274 -8.03 -7.06 -8.94
N VAL A 275 -8.65 -6.87 -10.11
CA VAL A 275 -8.95 -5.56 -10.68
C VAL A 275 -10.45 -5.35 -10.56
N ASN A 276 -10.84 -4.26 -9.92
CA ASN A 276 -12.22 -3.90 -9.64
C ASN A 276 -12.65 -2.67 -10.46
N ARG A 277 -13.97 -2.49 -10.64
CA ARG A 277 -14.58 -1.35 -11.34
C ARG A 277 -15.69 -0.75 -10.47
N VAL A 278 -15.63 0.55 -10.23
CA VAL A 278 -16.71 1.29 -9.56
C VAL A 278 -17.66 1.83 -10.63
N THR A 279 -18.88 1.36 -10.61
CA THR A 279 -19.97 1.85 -11.49
C THR A 279 -20.94 2.78 -10.76
N LYS A 280 -20.89 2.77 -9.42
CA LYS A 280 -21.70 3.62 -8.55
C LYS A 280 -20.96 3.90 -7.25
N VAL A 281 -20.94 5.15 -6.81
CA VAL A 281 -20.34 5.56 -5.52
C VAL A 281 -20.98 4.79 -4.36
N GLY A 282 -20.15 4.34 -3.41
CA GLY A 282 -20.58 3.62 -2.22
C GLY A 282 -20.70 2.10 -2.36
N GLN A 283 -20.34 1.53 -3.52
CA GLN A 283 -20.35 0.08 -3.72
C GLN A 283 -19.38 -0.63 -2.75
N ASN A 284 -19.76 -1.88 -2.35
CA ASN A 284 -18.98 -2.73 -1.46
C ASN A 284 -18.39 -3.92 -2.23
N PHE A 285 -17.06 -4.11 -2.11
CA PHE A 285 -16.28 -5.10 -2.85
C PHE A 285 -15.94 -6.36 -2.04
N GLY A 286 -16.45 -6.49 -0.81
CA GLY A 286 -16.54 -7.77 -0.10
C GLY A 286 -15.63 -7.95 1.11
N TYR A 287 -14.46 -7.29 1.18
CA TYR A 287 -13.57 -7.45 2.34
C TYR A 287 -14.27 -6.99 3.64
N PRO A 288 -14.16 -7.74 4.76
CA PRO A 288 -13.39 -8.97 4.95
C PRO A 288 -14.15 -10.28 4.66
N TYR A 289 -15.38 -10.21 4.22
CA TYR A 289 -16.32 -11.35 4.18
C TYR A 289 -16.21 -12.23 2.95
N CYS A 290 -15.82 -11.66 1.82
CA CYS A 290 -15.75 -12.35 0.53
C CYS A 290 -14.48 -11.91 -0.23
N HIS A 291 -13.82 -12.90 -0.84
CA HIS A 291 -12.61 -12.71 -1.64
C HIS A 291 -12.82 -13.21 -3.06
N SER A 292 -12.12 -12.59 -4.02
CA SER A 292 -12.17 -12.98 -5.44
C SER A 292 -13.59 -13.00 -6.01
N GLY A 293 -14.55 -12.33 -5.36
CA GLY A 293 -15.97 -12.34 -5.75
C GLY A 293 -16.68 -13.68 -5.64
N MET A 294 -16.03 -14.72 -5.07
CA MET A 294 -16.57 -16.09 -5.05
C MET A 294 -16.29 -16.86 -3.76
N MET A 295 -15.30 -16.48 -2.98
CA MET A 295 -14.88 -17.22 -1.81
C MET A 295 -15.29 -16.52 -0.53
N VAL A 296 -16.18 -17.15 0.24
CA VAL A 296 -16.57 -16.69 1.58
C VAL A 296 -15.38 -16.88 2.52
N ASP A 297 -15.03 -15.82 3.28
CA ASP A 297 -13.93 -15.90 4.25
C ASP A 297 -14.26 -16.89 5.36
N PRO A 298 -13.35 -17.84 5.70
CA PRO A 298 -13.62 -18.87 6.70
C PRO A 298 -13.70 -18.33 8.14
N GLN A 299 -13.20 -17.13 8.42
CA GLN A 299 -13.22 -16.53 9.76
C GLN A 299 -14.34 -15.51 9.92
N PHE A 300 -14.57 -14.66 8.90
CA PHE A 300 -15.47 -13.51 8.97
C PHE A 300 -16.71 -13.65 8.09
N GLY A 301 -16.71 -14.58 7.14
CA GLY A 301 -17.75 -14.71 6.13
C GLY A 301 -18.97 -15.53 6.53
N TRP A 302 -19.08 -16.02 7.75
CA TRP A 302 -20.23 -16.82 8.20
C TRP A 302 -21.56 -16.11 7.97
N GLY A 303 -22.51 -16.78 7.30
CA GLY A 303 -23.81 -16.21 6.97
C GLY A 303 -23.80 -15.15 5.86
N LYS A 304 -22.66 -14.93 5.20
CA LYS A 304 -22.53 -14.04 4.03
C LYS A 304 -22.63 -14.82 2.73
N ASP A 305 -23.12 -14.16 1.68
CA ASP A 305 -23.09 -14.63 0.29
C ASP A 305 -22.31 -13.63 -0.56
N CYS A 306 -21.31 -14.10 -1.30
CA CYS A 306 -20.51 -13.26 -2.17
C CYS A 306 -21.33 -12.49 -3.23
N LYS A 307 -22.55 -12.98 -3.55
CA LYS A 307 -23.49 -12.27 -4.44
C LYS A 307 -23.96 -10.91 -3.90
N GLN A 308 -23.79 -10.66 -2.60
CA GLN A 308 -24.12 -9.36 -1.96
C GLN A 308 -23.12 -8.27 -2.31
N PHE A 309 -21.94 -8.64 -2.82
CA PHE A 309 -20.83 -7.74 -3.12
C PHE A 309 -20.59 -7.59 -4.62
N VAL A 310 -19.90 -6.52 -4.98
CA VAL A 310 -19.51 -6.29 -6.38
C VAL A 310 -18.46 -7.32 -6.78
N LYS A 311 -18.69 -7.99 -7.91
CA LYS A 311 -17.71 -8.93 -8.46
C LYS A 311 -16.52 -8.17 -9.07
N PRO A 312 -15.31 -8.71 -8.96
CA PRO A 312 -14.15 -8.20 -9.68
C PRO A 312 -14.39 -8.13 -11.20
N ALA A 313 -13.86 -7.10 -11.84
CA ALA A 313 -13.82 -7.01 -13.29
C ALA A 313 -12.86 -8.05 -13.89
N LEU A 314 -11.78 -8.38 -13.16
CA LEU A 314 -10.79 -9.38 -13.56
C LEU A 314 -10.06 -9.95 -12.34
N LEU A 315 -9.85 -11.26 -12.32
CA LEU A 315 -8.95 -11.93 -11.39
C LEU A 315 -7.57 -12.07 -12.03
N ILE A 316 -6.50 -11.72 -11.28
CA ILE A 316 -5.16 -11.56 -11.83
C ILE A 316 -4.10 -12.49 -11.25
N GLY A 317 -4.54 -13.49 -10.49
CA GLY A 317 -3.72 -14.53 -9.91
C GLY A 317 -3.61 -14.42 -8.39
N ALA A 318 -3.29 -15.54 -7.74
CA ALA A 318 -3.17 -15.63 -6.29
C ALA A 318 -1.90 -14.91 -5.82
N HIS A 319 -2.06 -13.95 -4.92
CA HIS A 319 -0.94 -13.20 -4.33
C HIS A 319 -0.04 -12.51 -5.37
N ALA A 320 -0.61 -12.17 -6.55
CA ALA A 320 0.14 -11.52 -7.63
C ALA A 320 0.71 -10.15 -7.22
N ALA A 321 0.19 -9.59 -6.14
CA ALA A 321 0.53 -8.27 -5.60
C ALA A 321 0.40 -7.17 -6.66
N PRO A 322 -0.82 -6.90 -7.17
CA PRO A 322 -1.04 -5.84 -8.14
C PRO A 322 -0.80 -4.48 -7.49
N LEU A 323 0.03 -3.68 -8.12
CA LEU A 323 0.37 -2.35 -7.64
C LEU A 323 -0.11 -1.28 -8.62
N GLY A 324 0.80 -0.52 -9.23
CA GLY A 324 0.44 0.55 -10.13
C GLY A 324 -0.27 0.12 -11.40
N MET A 325 -1.24 0.89 -11.84
CA MET A 325 -1.95 0.66 -13.09
C MET A 325 -2.27 1.99 -13.80
N ARG A 326 -2.28 1.97 -15.14
CA ARG A 326 -2.66 3.12 -15.98
C ARG A 326 -3.39 2.67 -17.23
N PHE A 327 -4.44 3.40 -17.58
CA PHE A 327 -4.99 3.33 -18.93
C PHE A 327 -4.01 3.94 -19.93
N TYR A 328 -3.76 3.24 -21.02
CA TYR A 328 -2.88 3.75 -22.07
C TYR A 328 -3.62 4.75 -22.96
N THR A 329 -3.24 6.00 -22.86
CA THR A 329 -3.76 7.13 -23.65
C THR A 329 -2.73 7.68 -24.64
N GLY A 330 -1.53 7.09 -24.67
CA GLY A 330 -0.47 7.47 -25.60
C GLY A 330 -0.78 7.07 -27.04
N LYS A 331 0.02 7.60 -27.99
CA LYS A 331 -0.13 7.32 -29.42
C LYS A 331 1.02 6.51 -30.02
N MET A 332 2.03 6.17 -29.23
CA MET A 332 3.22 5.45 -29.70
C MET A 332 2.93 3.96 -29.93
N PHE A 333 2.15 3.32 -29.06
CA PHE A 333 1.87 1.88 -29.12
C PHE A 333 0.79 1.55 -30.17
N PRO A 334 0.77 0.33 -30.70
CA PRO A 334 -0.26 -0.11 -31.64
C PRO A 334 -1.68 0.14 -31.15
N LYS A 335 -2.60 0.35 -32.08
CA LYS A 335 -4.02 0.69 -31.81
C LYS A 335 -4.69 -0.28 -30.82
N LYS A 336 -4.29 -1.56 -30.79
CA LYS A 336 -4.86 -2.54 -29.86
C LYS A 336 -4.66 -2.16 -28.38
N TYR A 337 -3.62 -1.38 -28.06
CA TYR A 337 -3.33 -0.95 -26.68
C TYR A 337 -4.08 0.33 -26.27
N GLN A 338 -4.78 1.00 -27.19
CA GLN A 338 -5.56 2.19 -26.83
C GLN A 338 -6.64 1.84 -25.82
N ASN A 339 -6.62 2.55 -24.68
CA ASN A 339 -7.48 2.32 -23.52
C ASN A 339 -7.29 0.94 -22.84
N ALA A 340 -6.25 0.18 -23.18
CA ALA A 340 -5.83 -0.96 -22.36
C ALA A 340 -5.24 -0.46 -21.04
N ILE A 341 -5.39 -1.25 -19.98
CA ILE A 341 -4.72 -1.01 -18.70
C ILE A 341 -3.36 -1.70 -18.75
N PHE A 342 -2.27 -0.95 -18.50
CA PHE A 342 -1.00 -1.53 -18.09
C PHE A 342 -0.97 -1.62 -16.58
N LEU A 343 -0.70 -2.82 -16.05
CA LEU A 343 -0.73 -3.12 -14.63
C LEU A 343 0.53 -3.85 -14.22
N THR A 344 1.18 -3.40 -13.14
CA THR A 344 2.29 -4.11 -12.52
C THR A 344 1.79 -5.19 -11.58
N ARG A 345 2.29 -6.42 -11.74
CA ARG A 345 2.18 -7.46 -10.74
C ARG A 345 3.55 -7.61 -10.07
N HIS A 346 3.65 -7.16 -8.84
CA HIS A 346 4.92 -7.10 -8.09
C HIS A 346 5.44 -8.50 -7.73
N GLY A 347 4.56 -9.48 -7.71
CA GLY A 347 4.85 -10.86 -7.40
C GLY A 347 4.73 -11.19 -5.91
N PRO A 348 4.34 -12.44 -5.58
CA PRO A 348 4.08 -12.87 -4.21
C PRO A 348 5.34 -12.87 -3.33
N TRP A 349 5.20 -12.38 -2.11
CA TRP A 349 6.19 -12.57 -1.06
C TRP A 349 5.91 -13.84 -0.23
N ASN A 350 4.65 -14.23 -0.10
CA ASN A 350 4.11 -15.31 0.72
C ASN A 350 3.79 -16.60 -0.05
N LYS A 351 4.45 -16.84 -1.19
CA LYS A 351 4.26 -18.02 -2.04
C LYS A 351 5.59 -18.72 -2.28
N THR A 352 5.61 -20.06 -2.26
CA THR A 352 6.84 -20.86 -2.46
C THR A 352 7.34 -20.76 -3.89
N GLN A 353 6.45 -20.87 -4.88
CA GLN A 353 6.78 -20.64 -6.28
C GLN A 353 6.60 -19.16 -6.63
N LYS A 354 7.72 -18.49 -6.94
CA LYS A 354 7.71 -17.10 -7.40
C LYS A 354 7.19 -17.05 -8.83
N TYR A 355 6.32 -16.10 -9.11
CA TYR A 355 5.76 -15.82 -10.43
C TYR A 355 5.37 -14.35 -10.52
N ALA A 356 4.75 -13.94 -11.62
CA ALA A 356 4.50 -12.53 -11.88
C ALA A 356 5.81 -11.74 -11.89
N ALA A 357 5.99 -10.68 -11.10
CA ALA A 357 7.07 -9.70 -11.27
C ALA A 357 7.14 -9.25 -12.73
N ASP A 358 6.03 -8.73 -13.23
CA ASP A 358 5.80 -8.40 -14.63
C ASP A 358 4.87 -7.20 -14.80
N VAL A 359 4.75 -6.75 -16.04
CA VAL A 359 3.69 -5.84 -16.45
C VAL A 359 2.76 -6.61 -17.40
N VAL A 360 1.47 -6.53 -17.13
CA VAL A 360 0.44 -7.10 -18.01
C VAL A 360 -0.36 -6.00 -18.67
N ALA A 361 -0.90 -6.30 -19.87
CA ALA A 361 -1.86 -5.47 -20.56
C ALA A 361 -3.26 -6.08 -20.40
N ILE A 362 -4.23 -5.29 -19.92
CA ILE A 362 -5.62 -5.72 -19.75
C ILE A 362 -6.47 -4.98 -20.76
N PHE A 363 -7.16 -5.74 -21.60
CA PHE A 363 -8.06 -5.23 -22.62
C PHE A 363 -9.50 -5.37 -22.13
N ILE A 364 -10.26 -4.29 -22.23
CA ILE A 364 -11.65 -4.22 -21.80
C ILE A 364 -12.50 -4.02 -23.05
N ASP A 365 -13.46 -4.91 -23.29
CA ASP A 365 -14.41 -4.80 -24.41
C ASP A 365 -15.57 -3.82 -24.08
N ASP A 366 -16.38 -3.48 -25.07
CA ASP A 366 -17.51 -2.57 -24.93
C ASP A 366 -18.62 -3.11 -23.96
N LYS A 367 -18.58 -4.40 -23.64
CA LYS A 367 -19.46 -5.03 -22.65
C LYS A 367 -18.87 -5.01 -21.22
N GLY A 368 -17.63 -4.57 -21.08
CA GLY A 368 -16.89 -4.52 -19.83
C GLY A 368 -16.19 -5.84 -19.46
N ASN A 369 -16.13 -6.83 -20.38
CA ASN A 369 -15.33 -8.02 -20.14
C ASN A 369 -13.84 -7.68 -20.27
N ALA A 370 -13.04 -8.19 -19.34
CA ALA A 370 -11.61 -7.93 -19.28
C ALA A 370 -10.81 -9.20 -19.62
N LYS A 371 -9.74 -9.02 -20.42
CA LYS A 371 -8.76 -10.07 -20.76
C LYS A 371 -7.35 -9.55 -20.50
N MET A 372 -6.53 -10.36 -19.86
CA MET A 372 -5.14 -10.05 -19.54
C MET A 372 -4.18 -10.77 -20.49
N GLU A 373 -3.16 -10.06 -20.97
CA GLU A 373 -2.03 -10.60 -21.74
C GLU A 373 -0.70 -10.17 -21.12
N PRO A 374 0.36 -11.03 -21.12
CA PRO A 374 1.69 -10.60 -20.72
C PRO A 374 2.20 -9.46 -21.59
N PHE A 375 2.91 -8.49 -20.98
CA PHE A 375 3.49 -7.37 -21.72
C PHE A 375 5.00 -7.23 -21.49
N LEU A 376 5.46 -7.03 -20.24
CA LEU A 376 6.88 -7.06 -19.88
C LEU A 376 7.10 -8.16 -18.86
N THR A 377 7.93 -9.14 -19.21
CA THR A 377 8.19 -10.34 -18.40
C THR A 377 9.68 -10.63 -18.28
N GLY A 378 10.07 -11.72 -17.60
CA GLY A 378 11.46 -12.16 -17.49
C GLY A 378 12.17 -11.70 -16.23
N LEU A 379 11.43 -11.25 -15.21
CA LEU A 379 11.99 -10.76 -13.94
C LEU A 379 11.95 -11.80 -12.80
N VAL A 380 11.67 -13.05 -13.12
CA VAL A 380 11.84 -14.21 -12.22
C VAL A 380 12.84 -15.19 -12.84
N GLU A 381 13.88 -15.53 -12.12
CA GLU A 381 14.89 -16.49 -12.55
C GLU A 381 15.24 -17.42 -11.38
N ASN A 382 15.28 -18.74 -11.61
CA ASN A 382 15.60 -19.73 -10.58
C ASN A 382 14.78 -19.57 -9.29
N ASN A 383 13.48 -19.31 -9.42
CA ASN A 383 12.56 -19.05 -8.31
C ASN A 383 12.94 -17.84 -7.43
N GLN A 384 13.68 -16.87 -7.99
CA GLN A 384 14.06 -15.62 -7.33
C GLN A 384 13.64 -14.42 -8.19
N TYR A 385 13.33 -13.31 -7.54
CA TYR A 385 13.10 -12.05 -8.22
C TYR A 385 14.43 -11.41 -8.61
N ILE A 386 14.58 -11.06 -9.88
CA ILE A 386 15.68 -10.26 -10.40
C ILE A 386 15.24 -8.83 -10.75
N GLY A 387 13.98 -8.51 -10.53
CA GLY A 387 13.34 -7.21 -10.61
C GLY A 387 11.89 -7.33 -10.16
N ARG A 388 11.30 -6.23 -9.66
CA ARG A 388 9.91 -6.19 -9.19
C ARG A 388 9.23 -4.90 -9.63
N PRO A 389 8.43 -4.91 -10.71
CA PRO A 389 7.69 -3.73 -11.17
C PRO A 389 6.72 -3.19 -10.13
N ALA A 390 6.76 -1.88 -9.88
CA ALA A 390 5.93 -1.24 -8.85
C ALA A 390 4.87 -0.27 -9.42
N ASP A 391 5.22 0.60 -10.36
CA ASP A 391 4.27 1.50 -11.02
C ASP A 391 4.55 1.61 -12.52
N VAL A 392 3.57 2.08 -13.26
CA VAL A 392 3.68 2.41 -14.68
C VAL A 392 3.23 3.85 -14.92
N LEU A 393 3.84 4.50 -15.90
CA LEU A 393 3.51 5.87 -16.30
C LEU A 393 3.55 6.01 -17.82
N VAL A 394 2.47 6.47 -18.42
CA VAL A 394 2.45 6.84 -19.85
C VAL A 394 3.00 8.26 -19.96
N LEU A 395 4.13 8.41 -20.68
CA LEU A 395 4.74 9.72 -20.91
C LEU A 395 4.00 10.49 -22.02
N LYS A 396 4.25 11.79 -22.11
CA LYS A 396 3.65 12.67 -23.13
C LYS A 396 3.99 12.24 -24.57
N ASP A 397 5.13 11.59 -24.78
CA ASP A 397 5.53 11.03 -26.08
C ASP A 397 4.88 9.67 -26.41
N GLY A 398 4.11 9.13 -25.47
CA GLY A 398 3.41 7.84 -25.60
C GLY A 398 4.24 6.63 -25.21
N SER A 399 5.50 6.78 -24.80
CA SER A 399 6.26 5.68 -24.21
C SER A 399 5.75 5.34 -22.80
N LEU A 400 6.03 4.12 -22.31
CA LEU A 400 5.66 3.65 -20.99
C LEU A 400 6.90 3.59 -20.11
N LEU A 401 6.87 4.24 -18.94
CA LEU A 401 7.83 3.98 -17.88
C LEU A 401 7.32 2.89 -16.96
N VAL A 402 8.26 2.11 -16.42
CA VAL A 402 8.04 1.07 -15.42
C VAL A 402 9.05 1.27 -14.30
N SER A 403 8.61 1.51 -13.07
CA SER A 403 9.49 1.53 -11.91
C SER A 403 9.72 0.12 -11.39
N ASP A 404 10.93 -0.13 -10.89
CA ASP A 404 11.38 -1.37 -10.27
C ASP A 404 12.00 -1.03 -8.92
N ASP A 405 11.27 -1.27 -7.84
CA ASP A 405 11.71 -0.95 -6.49
C ASP A 405 12.79 -1.90 -5.99
N HIS A 406 12.80 -3.14 -6.49
CA HIS A 406 13.82 -4.12 -6.15
C HIS A 406 15.23 -3.69 -6.58
N ASN A 407 15.35 -3.13 -7.78
CA ASN A 407 16.62 -2.69 -8.34
C ASN A 407 16.88 -1.18 -8.18
N GLY A 408 15.89 -0.41 -7.73
CA GLY A 408 15.98 1.05 -7.73
C GLY A 408 16.15 1.61 -9.13
N ALA A 409 15.39 1.11 -10.10
CA ALA A 409 15.50 1.46 -11.50
C ALA A 409 14.16 1.90 -12.10
N ILE A 410 14.23 2.68 -13.17
CA ILE A 410 13.11 2.98 -14.04
C ILE A 410 13.46 2.55 -15.46
N TYR A 411 12.60 1.74 -16.06
CA TYR A 411 12.73 1.29 -17.44
C TYR A 411 11.77 2.07 -18.34
N ARG A 412 12.16 2.26 -19.59
CA ARG A 412 11.30 2.87 -20.61
C ARG A 412 11.00 1.84 -21.68
N VAL A 413 9.73 1.69 -22.00
CA VAL A 413 9.26 0.84 -23.10
C VAL A 413 8.81 1.72 -24.24
N THR A 414 9.37 1.49 -25.43
CA THR A 414 9.05 2.18 -26.68
C THR A 414 8.58 1.19 -27.72
N TYR A 415 7.92 1.68 -28.77
CA TYR A 415 7.49 0.88 -29.92
C TYR A 415 7.97 1.55 -31.20
N SER A 416 8.66 0.78 -32.06
CA SER A 416 9.15 1.25 -33.35
C SER A 416 8.49 0.58 -34.56
N GLY A 417 7.71 -0.48 -34.32
CA GLY A 417 7.03 -1.22 -35.39
C GLY A 417 7.96 -2.12 -36.22
N LYS A 418 9.24 -2.26 -35.81
CA LYS A 418 10.26 -3.08 -36.52
C LYS A 418 10.58 -4.36 -35.76
#